data_82fcf0d6923b332fd3db63a50bf857a9
#
_entry.id   82fcf0d6923b332fd3db63a50bf857a9
#
_cell.length_a   1.000
_cell.length_b   1.000
_cell.length_c   1.000
_cell.angle_alpha   90.00
_cell.angle_beta   90.00
_cell.angle_gamma   90.00
#
_symmetry.space_group_name_H-M   'P 1'
#
loop_
_entity.id
_entity.type
_entity.pdbx_description
1 polymer ?
#
loop_
_entity_poly.entity_id
_entity_poly.type
_entity_poly.pdbx_seq_one_letter_code
_entity_poly.pdbx_strand_id
1 'polypeptide(L)'
;MCDMYLKDSRFIEDMEKTVVPKLSKMKESGYYGTKDGKRLYYEKFINENEHAVVVISHGFCEFAEKFEEVIYYFLCKGYSVYIPEHRGHGKSDRDVDDLSKVYVKSFDEYVSDFAGFVNDIVKKETEKDKKIILYAHSMGGAIGALVLEKYPHLFDCAILTSPMLKMRYNGMPELLVKFLKAYA
;
A
#
# COMPACT_ATOMS: atom_id res chain seq x y z
N MET A 1 -21.56 -18.23 4.32
CA MET A 1 -20.36 -18.10 5.16
C MET A 1 -19.18 -18.14 4.22
N CYS A 2 -18.36 -17.08 4.18
CA CYS A 2 -17.18 -17.07 3.30
C CYS A 2 -16.20 -18.11 3.85
N ASP A 3 -15.82 -19.13 3.06
CA ASP A 3 -14.73 -20.04 3.40
C ASP A 3 -13.46 -19.19 3.32
N MET A 4 -13.02 -18.68 4.47
CA MET A 4 -12.22 -17.48 4.59
C MET A 4 -10.77 -17.67 4.16
N TYR A 5 -10.25 -18.89 4.31
CA TYR A 5 -8.86 -19.18 3.98
C TYR A 5 -8.78 -20.06 2.74
N LEU A 6 -8.01 -19.58 1.76
CA LEU A 6 -7.71 -20.38 0.57
C LEU A 6 -6.84 -21.59 0.97
N LYS A 7 -7.07 -22.72 0.33
CA LYS A 7 -6.27 -23.92 0.57
C LYS A 7 -5.12 -23.99 -0.42
N ASP A 8 -3.90 -24.21 0.04
CA ASP A 8 -2.71 -24.32 -0.82
C ASP A 8 -2.92 -25.27 -2.00
N SER A 9 -3.61 -26.40 -1.76
CA SER A 9 -3.88 -27.42 -2.79
C SER A 9 -4.81 -26.96 -3.94
N ARG A 10 -5.56 -25.87 -3.74
CA ARG A 10 -6.49 -25.29 -4.73
C ARG A 10 -6.31 -23.79 -4.90
N PHE A 11 -5.18 -23.25 -4.48
CA PHE A 11 -4.94 -21.81 -4.43
C PHE A 11 -5.24 -21.11 -5.75
N ILE A 12 -4.66 -21.61 -6.86
CA ILE A 12 -4.88 -21.02 -8.19
C ILE A 12 -6.35 -21.06 -8.58
N GLU A 13 -7.01 -22.21 -8.40
CA GLU A 13 -8.43 -22.37 -8.71
C GLU A 13 -9.33 -21.45 -7.87
N ASP A 14 -9.08 -21.36 -6.58
CA ASP A 14 -9.83 -20.50 -5.66
C ASP A 14 -9.59 -19.01 -5.97
N MET A 15 -8.36 -18.61 -6.35
CA MET A 15 -8.08 -17.26 -6.83
C MET A 15 -8.87 -16.94 -8.10
N GLU A 16 -8.79 -17.78 -9.14
CA GLU A 16 -9.42 -17.53 -10.44
C GLU A 16 -10.95 -17.59 -10.38
N LYS A 17 -11.52 -18.52 -9.63
CA LYS A 17 -12.97 -18.76 -9.61
C LYS A 17 -13.72 -17.99 -8.53
N THR A 18 -13.04 -17.57 -7.47
CA THR A 18 -13.70 -16.96 -6.31
C THR A 18 -13.17 -15.56 -6.01
N VAL A 19 -11.84 -15.41 -5.79
CA VAL A 19 -11.26 -14.16 -5.31
C VAL A 19 -11.34 -13.08 -6.39
N VAL A 20 -10.68 -13.30 -7.53
CA VAL A 20 -10.59 -12.32 -8.63
C VAL A 20 -11.98 -11.89 -9.12
N PRO A 21 -12.95 -12.81 -9.39
CA PRO A 21 -14.30 -12.40 -9.81
C PRO A 21 -15.06 -11.59 -8.75
N LYS A 22 -14.87 -11.89 -7.45
CA LYS A 22 -15.48 -11.13 -6.37
C LYS A 22 -14.89 -9.73 -6.29
N LEU A 23 -13.56 -9.63 -6.27
CA LEU A 23 -12.87 -8.34 -6.21
C LEU A 23 -13.17 -7.46 -7.42
N SER A 24 -13.20 -8.03 -8.63
CA SER A 24 -13.53 -7.29 -9.86
C SER A 24 -14.90 -6.64 -9.84
N LYS A 25 -15.89 -7.23 -9.13
CA LYS A 25 -17.22 -6.65 -8.96
C LYS A 25 -17.28 -5.52 -7.95
N MET A 26 -16.37 -5.50 -6.97
CA MET A 26 -16.34 -4.54 -5.88
C MET A 26 -15.33 -3.42 -6.13
N LYS A 27 -14.39 -3.64 -7.05
CA LYS A 27 -13.29 -2.73 -7.30
C LYS A 27 -13.75 -1.40 -7.89
N GLU A 28 -13.43 -0.35 -7.19
CA GLU A 28 -13.39 1.01 -7.72
C GLU A 28 -11.95 1.48 -7.78
N SER A 29 -11.61 2.30 -8.77
CA SER A 29 -10.25 2.81 -8.91
C SER A 29 -10.25 4.29 -9.31
N GLY A 30 -9.16 4.97 -8.99
CA GLY A 30 -8.98 6.38 -9.30
C GLY A 30 -7.53 6.81 -9.22
N TYR A 31 -7.33 8.12 -9.31
CA TYR A 31 -6.03 8.76 -9.16
C TYR A 31 -6.09 9.83 -8.08
N TYR A 32 -5.13 9.79 -7.17
CA TYR A 32 -4.86 10.84 -6.19
C TYR A 32 -3.77 11.77 -6.73
N GLY A 33 -4.01 13.08 -6.73
CA GLY A 33 -3.01 14.08 -7.11
C GLY A 33 -2.12 14.46 -5.93
N THR A 34 -0.81 14.24 -6.05
CA THR A 34 0.17 14.64 -5.05
C THR A 34 0.44 16.14 -5.08
N LYS A 35 1.09 16.68 -4.06
CA LYS A 35 1.41 18.12 -3.97
C LYS A 35 2.35 18.61 -5.08
N ASP A 36 3.17 17.75 -5.62
CA ASP A 36 4.09 18.03 -6.73
C ASP A 36 3.52 17.69 -8.11
N GLY A 37 2.21 17.37 -8.17
CA GLY A 37 1.48 17.17 -9.41
C GLY A 37 1.55 15.76 -10.01
N LYS A 38 2.14 14.80 -9.33
CA LYS A 38 2.10 13.39 -9.73
C LYS A 38 0.74 12.78 -9.43
N ARG A 39 0.36 11.74 -10.15
CA ARG A 39 -0.87 10.98 -9.94
C ARG A 39 -0.53 9.60 -9.40
N LEU A 40 -1.08 9.27 -8.26
CA LEU A 40 -1.00 7.92 -7.68
C LEU A 40 -2.28 7.18 -8.00
N TYR A 41 -2.16 6.07 -8.69
CA TYR A 41 -3.27 5.13 -8.90
C TYR A 41 -3.64 4.49 -7.57
N TYR A 42 -4.92 4.27 -7.35
CA TYR A 42 -5.39 3.49 -6.21
C TYR A 42 -6.59 2.63 -6.58
N GLU A 43 -6.77 1.57 -5.84
CA GLU A 43 -7.97 0.75 -5.84
C GLU A 43 -8.63 0.82 -4.48
N LYS A 44 -9.96 0.75 -4.45
CA LYS A 44 -10.74 0.61 -3.23
C LYS A 44 -11.82 -0.45 -3.39
N PHE A 45 -12.12 -1.09 -2.28
CA PHE A 45 -13.09 -2.17 -2.17
C PHE A 45 -13.96 -1.89 -0.95
N ILE A 46 -15.18 -1.44 -1.18
CA ILE A 46 -16.07 -0.99 -0.12
C ILE A 46 -16.99 -2.14 0.31
N ASN A 47 -17.06 -2.35 1.60
CA ASN A 47 -17.99 -3.28 2.23
C ASN A 47 -19.15 -2.48 2.81
N GLU A 48 -20.38 -2.69 2.36
CA GLU A 48 -21.57 -1.94 2.79
C GLU A 48 -21.82 -1.99 4.30
N ASN A 49 -21.34 -3.03 4.98
CA ASN A 49 -21.46 -3.22 6.42
C ASN A 49 -20.07 -3.16 7.09
N GLU A 50 -19.20 -2.27 6.63
CA GLU A 50 -17.87 -2.14 7.21
C GLU A 50 -17.89 -1.72 8.68
N HIS A 51 -17.00 -2.30 9.47
CA HIS A 51 -16.76 -1.87 10.84
C HIS A 51 -15.42 -1.15 11.01
N ALA A 52 -14.57 -1.23 10.04
CA ALA A 52 -13.33 -0.45 9.95
C ALA A 52 -12.79 -0.48 8.52
N VAL A 53 -11.83 0.42 8.25
CA VAL A 53 -11.15 0.57 6.96
C VAL A 53 -9.69 0.15 7.10
N VAL A 54 -9.20 -0.63 6.14
CA VAL A 54 -7.77 -0.99 6.04
C VAL A 54 -7.16 -0.24 4.87
N VAL A 55 -6.02 0.41 5.12
CA VAL A 55 -5.21 1.02 4.06
C VAL A 55 -3.92 0.23 3.91
N ILE A 56 -3.68 -0.28 2.70
CA ILE A 56 -2.50 -1.11 2.41
C ILE A 56 -1.38 -0.23 1.84
N SER A 57 -0.18 -0.33 2.42
CA SER A 57 1.07 0.21 1.89
C SER A 57 1.94 -0.93 1.40
N HIS A 58 2.06 -1.08 0.08
CA HIS A 58 2.76 -2.20 -0.56
C HIS A 58 4.29 -2.05 -0.56
N GLY A 59 5.00 -3.15 -0.80
CA GLY A 59 6.47 -3.18 -0.86
C GLY A 59 7.06 -2.71 -2.19
N PHE A 60 8.39 -2.77 -2.28
CA PHE A 60 9.13 -2.45 -3.50
C PHE A 60 8.80 -3.41 -4.64
N CYS A 61 8.61 -2.89 -5.85
CA CYS A 61 8.20 -3.65 -7.03
C CYS A 61 6.88 -4.42 -6.87
N GLU A 62 6.01 -3.96 -5.97
CA GLU A 62 4.66 -4.48 -5.82
C GLU A 62 3.62 -3.49 -6.38
N PHE A 63 2.38 -3.93 -6.49
CA PHE A 63 1.23 -3.19 -6.99
C PHE A 63 -0.06 -3.85 -6.48
N ALA A 64 -1.21 -3.21 -6.66
CA ALA A 64 -2.47 -3.60 -6.03
C ALA A 64 -2.86 -5.07 -6.26
N GLU A 65 -2.71 -5.59 -7.48
CA GLU A 65 -3.09 -6.97 -7.83
C GLU A 65 -2.33 -8.05 -7.02
N LYS A 66 -1.12 -7.75 -6.52
CA LYS A 66 -0.38 -8.67 -5.65
C LYS A 66 -0.98 -8.83 -4.25
N PHE A 67 -1.93 -7.98 -3.90
CA PHE A 67 -2.60 -8.01 -2.60
C PHE A 67 -4.02 -8.55 -2.67
N GLU A 68 -4.48 -9.08 -3.80
CA GLU A 68 -5.86 -9.55 -4.00
C GLU A 68 -6.29 -10.58 -2.94
N GLU A 69 -5.43 -11.53 -2.59
CA GLU A 69 -5.69 -12.50 -1.52
C GLU A 69 -5.88 -11.81 -0.17
N VAL A 70 -4.99 -10.90 0.19
CA VAL A 70 -5.03 -10.15 1.46
C VAL A 70 -6.28 -9.25 1.51
N ILE A 71 -6.59 -8.57 0.42
CA ILE A 71 -7.80 -7.76 0.26
C ILE A 71 -9.04 -8.63 0.48
N TYR A 72 -9.09 -9.80 -0.17
CA TYR A 72 -10.19 -10.73 -0.02
C TYR A 72 -10.42 -11.16 1.44
N TYR A 73 -9.34 -11.45 2.17
CA TYR A 73 -9.44 -11.82 3.59
C TYR A 73 -9.98 -10.68 4.45
N PHE A 74 -9.54 -9.44 4.24
CA PHE A 74 -10.08 -8.28 4.93
C PHE A 74 -11.57 -8.08 4.63
N LEU A 75 -11.96 -8.16 3.36
CA LEU A 75 -13.36 -8.05 2.96
C LEU A 75 -14.25 -9.14 3.58
N CYS A 76 -13.77 -10.38 3.64
CA CYS A 76 -14.47 -11.47 4.31
C CYS A 76 -14.66 -11.25 5.82
N LYS A 77 -13.81 -10.40 6.41
CA LYS A 77 -13.91 -10.01 7.82
C LYS A 77 -14.69 -8.71 8.05
N GLY A 78 -15.31 -8.16 7.02
CA GLY A 78 -16.15 -6.96 7.14
C GLY A 78 -15.36 -5.65 7.17
N TYR A 79 -14.15 -5.61 6.60
CA TYR A 79 -13.39 -4.38 6.40
C TYR A 79 -13.58 -3.86 4.98
N SER A 80 -13.57 -2.55 4.79
CA SER A 80 -13.27 -1.94 3.50
C SER A 80 -11.76 -1.80 3.33
N VAL A 81 -11.29 -1.80 2.09
CA VAL A 81 -9.84 -1.77 1.80
C VAL A 81 -9.53 -0.69 0.77
N TYR A 82 -8.49 0.08 1.04
CA TYR A 82 -7.87 1.02 0.12
C TYR A 82 -6.41 0.64 -0.11
N ILE A 83 -5.95 0.66 -1.35
CA ILE A 83 -4.57 0.39 -1.71
C ILE A 83 -4.09 1.37 -2.78
N PRO A 84 -3.34 2.43 -2.42
CA PRO A 84 -2.64 3.24 -3.39
C PRO A 84 -1.38 2.52 -3.88
N GLU A 85 -1.06 2.68 -5.17
CA GLU A 85 0.25 2.29 -5.70
C GLU A 85 1.22 3.45 -5.51
N HIS A 86 2.36 3.18 -4.88
CA HIS A 86 3.37 4.22 -4.62
C HIS A 86 3.91 4.80 -5.93
N ARG A 87 4.37 6.07 -5.91
CA ARG A 87 5.03 6.66 -7.09
C ARG A 87 6.11 5.73 -7.63
N GLY A 88 6.26 5.65 -8.92
CA GLY A 88 7.19 4.75 -9.57
C GLY A 88 6.76 3.28 -9.64
N HIS A 89 5.57 2.92 -9.12
CA HIS A 89 5.06 1.55 -9.11
C HIS A 89 3.71 1.45 -9.85
N GLY A 90 3.44 0.27 -10.37
CA GLY A 90 2.17 -0.06 -11.03
C GLY A 90 1.75 0.99 -12.06
N LYS A 91 0.53 1.50 -11.90
CA LYS A 91 -0.12 2.50 -12.77
C LYS A 91 0.10 3.95 -12.30
N SER A 92 0.83 4.16 -11.19
CA SER A 92 1.20 5.49 -10.71
C SER A 92 2.26 6.16 -11.58
N ASP A 93 2.25 7.50 -11.59
CA ASP A 93 3.24 8.30 -12.33
C ASP A 93 4.67 7.99 -11.86
N ARG A 94 5.63 8.11 -12.78
CA ARG A 94 7.05 7.84 -12.59
C ARG A 94 7.87 9.09 -12.84
N ASP A 95 9.06 9.14 -12.26
CA ASP A 95 10.05 10.19 -12.52
C ASP A 95 11.08 9.80 -13.58
N VAL A 96 10.95 8.58 -14.15
CA VAL A 96 11.82 8.04 -15.21
C VAL A 96 10.98 7.42 -16.32
N ASP A 97 11.45 7.57 -17.57
CA ASP A 97 10.75 7.04 -18.76
C ASP A 97 10.86 5.50 -18.86
N ASP A 98 11.93 4.94 -18.31
CA ASP A 98 12.17 3.48 -18.31
C ASP A 98 11.29 2.80 -17.25
N LEU A 99 10.23 2.14 -17.68
CA LEU A 99 9.27 1.46 -16.83
C LEU A 99 9.85 0.31 -16.00
N SER A 100 11.04 -0.19 -16.34
CA SER A 100 11.75 -1.21 -15.56
C SER A 100 12.45 -0.64 -14.32
N LYS A 101 12.54 0.69 -14.23
CA LYS A 101 13.22 1.38 -13.13
C LYS A 101 12.24 2.06 -12.19
N VAL A 102 12.59 2.04 -10.92
CA VAL A 102 11.94 2.83 -9.88
C VAL A 102 12.93 3.89 -9.41
N TYR A 103 12.53 5.14 -9.47
CA TYR A 103 13.30 6.26 -8.93
C TYR A 103 12.39 7.13 -8.08
N VAL A 104 12.94 7.64 -6.99
CA VAL A 104 12.35 8.66 -6.13
C VAL A 104 13.47 9.58 -5.66
N LYS A 105 13.25 10.88 -5.73
CA LYS A 105 14.25 11.87 -5.32
C LYS A 105 14.54 11.81 -3.82
N SER A 106 13.52 11.57 -3.02
CA SER A 106 13.62 11.43 -1.57
C SER A 106 12.60 10.42 -1.07
N PHE A 107 12.99 9.60 -0.10
CA PHE A 107 12.05 8.69 0.56
C PHE A 107 10.90 9.43 1.27
N ASP A 108 11.11 10.70 1.65
CA ASP A 108 10.08 11.57 2.20
C ASP A 108 8.90 11.84 1.22
N GLU A 109 9.13 11.71 -0.08
CA GLU A 109 8.06 11.82 -1.09
C GLU A 109 7.05 10.67 -0.93
N TYR A 110 7.51 9.43 -0.74
CA TYR A 110 6.62 8.31 -0.43
C TYR A 110 5.80 8.57 0.83
N VAL A 111 6.44 9.10 1.87
CA VAL A 111 5.78 9.37 3.15
C VAL A 111 4.71 10.45 3.02
N SER A 112 5.03 11.55 2.32
CA SER A 112 4.09 12.66 2.11
C SER A 112 2.93 12.27 1.20
N ASP A 113 3.20 11.50 0.16
CA ASP A 113 2.20 11.00 -0.78
C ASP A 113 1.20 10.08 -0.08
N PHE A 114 1.71 9.10 0.66
CA PHE A 114 0.86 8.14 1.35
C PHE A 114 0.03 8.81 2.45
N ALA A 115 0.64 9.72 3.23
CA ALA A 115 -0.09 10.49 4.23
C ALA A 115 -1.16 11.40 3.59
N GLY A 116 -0.84 12.04 2.46
CA GLY A 116 -1.78 12.86 1.69
C GLY A 116 -2.96 12.04 1.16
N PHE A 117 -2.69 10.88 0.57
CA PHE A 117 -3.74 9.96 0.11
C PHE A 117 -4.69 9.55 1.25
N VAL A 118 -4.14 9.16 2.39
CA VAL A 118 -4.97 8.79 3.55
C VAL A 118 -5.83 9.96 4.03
N ASN A 119 -5.24 11.16 4.12
CA ASN A 119 -5.95 12.34 4.59
C ASN A 119 -7.01 12.85 3.61
N ASP A 120 -6.70 12.85 2.30
CA ASP A 120 -7.51 13.52 1.30
C ASP A 120 -8.53 12.61 0.61
N ILE A 121 -8.29 11.30 0.62
CA ILE A 121 -9.20 10.30 0.06
C ILE A 121 -9.83 9.49 1.19
N VAL A 122 -9.03 8.68 1.90
CA VAL A 122 -9.58 7.69 2.83
C VAL A 122 -10.38 8.35 3.95
N LYS A 123 -9.82 9.34 4.65
CA LYS A 123 -10.52 10.02 5.76
C LYS A 123 -11.78 10.78 5.34
N LYS A 124 -11.83 11.28 4.10
CA LYS A 124 -13.01 12.00 3.61
C LYS A 124 -14.14 11.05 3.22
N GLU A 125 -13.81 9.85 2.78
CA GLU A 125 -14.78 8.83 2.39
C GLU A 125 -15.21 7.94 3.56
N THR A 126 -14.40 7.85 4.62
CA THR A 126 -14.67 7.05 5.82
C THR A 126 -15.54 7.82 6.81
N GLU A 127 -16.57 7.19 7.36
CA GLU A 127 -17.39 7.75 8.45
C GLU A 127 -16.53 8.04 9.69
N LYS A 128 -16.83 9.14 10.41
CA LYS A 128 -15.98 9.66 11.49
C LYS A 128 -15.78 8.70 12.68
N ASP A 129 -16.71 7.79 12.90
CA ASP A 129 -16.68 6.80 13.98
C ASP A 129 -15.95 5.51 13.60
N LYS A 130 -15.61 5.34 12.32
CA LYS A 130 -14.90 4.16 11.82
C LYS A 130 -13.41 4.27 12.06
N LYS A 131 -12.80 3.15 12.44
CA LYS A 131 -11.35 3.03 12.63
C LYS A 131 -10.64 2.87 11.29
N ILE A 132 -9.47 3.51 11.18
CA ILE A 132 -8.57 3.36 10.02
C ILE A 132 -7.34 2.60 10.46
N ILE A 133 -7.07 1.49 9.79
CA ILE A 133 -5.99 0.54 10.10
C ILE A 133 -4.96 0.58 8.99
N LEU A 134 -3.69 0.74 9.34
CA LEU A 134 -2.58 0.57 8.41
C LEU A 134 -2.19 -0.92 8.33
N TYR A 135 -2.15 -1.48 7.11
CA TYR A 135 -1.47 -2.73 6.81
C TYR A 135 -0.31 -2.45 5.85
N ALA A 136 0.93 -2.68 6.28
CA ALA A 136 2.09 -2.28 5.52
C ALA A 136 3.13 -3.39 5.41
N HIS A 137 3.65 -3.62 4.20
CA HIS A 137 4.60 -4.69 3.89
C HIS A 137 5.94 -4.13 3.39
N SER A 138 7.05 -4.70 3.86
CA SER A 138 8.42 -4.45 3.35
C SER A 138 8.77 -2.96 3.27
N MET A 139 9.02 -2.40 2.07
CA MET A 139 9.23 -0.96 1.84
C MET A 139 8.04 -0.14 2.33
N GLY A 140 6.81 -0.61 2.07
CA GLY A 140 5.60 0.01 2.59
C GLY A 140 5.57 0.05 4.12
N GLY A 141 6.18 -0.95 4.79
CA GLY A 141 6.37 -0.95 6.24
C GLY A 141 7.30 0.16 6.74
N ALA A 142 8.36 0.49 5.97
CA ALA A 142 9.21 1.63 6.28
C ALA A 142 8.47 2.96 6.06
N ILE A 143 7.72 3.08 4.96
CA ILE A 143 6.85 4.24 4.69
C ILE A 143 5.84 4.40 5.82
N GLY A 144 5.15 3.32 6.18
CA GLY A 144 4.14 3.32 7.24
C GLY A 144 4.71 3.72 8.60
N ALA A 145 5.89 3.21 8.98
CA ALA A 145 6.56 3.58 10.23
C ALA A 145 6.84 5.10 10.29
N LEU A 146 7.39 5.68 9.21
CA LEU A 146 7.65 7.11 9.12
C LEU A 146 6.36 7.95 9.10
N VAL A 147 5.29 7.44 8.48
CA VAL A 147 3.97 8.09 8.53
C VAL A 147 3.42 8.11 9.94
N LEU A 148 3.51 7.00 10.68
CA LEU A 148 3.08 6.94 12.08
C LEU A 148 3.86 7.90 12.98
N GLU A 149 5.16 8.08 12.75
CA GLU A 149 5.97 9.05 13.47
C GLU A 149 5.61 10.50 13.15
N LYS A 150 5.43 10.83 11.86
CA LYS A 150 5.17 12.22 11.41
C LYS A 150 3.70 12.63 11.55
N TYR A 151 2.78 11.68 11.43
CA TYR A 151 1.34 11.91 11.40
C TYR A 151 0.59 10.90 12.29
N PRO A 152 0.81 10.94 13.63
CA PRO A 152 0.32 9.92 14.56
C PRO A 152 -1.21 9.77 14.62
N HIS A 153 -1.96 10.74 14.07
CA HIS A 153 -3.42 10.73 14.09
C HIS A 153 -4.06 10.21 12.79
N LEU A 154 -3.26 9.72 11.83
CA LEU A 154 -3.80 9.19 10.58
C LEU A 154 -4.41 7.81 10.73
N PHE A 155 -3.90 7.01 11.64
CA PHE A 155 -4.31 5.62 11.86
C PHE A 155 -4.62 5.36 13.33
N ASP A 156 -5.60 4.51 13.58
CA ASP A 156 -5.94 4.03 14.94
C ASP A 156 -5.06 2.86 15.38
N CYS A 157 -4.62 2.02 14.43
CA CYS A 157 -3.63 0.96 14.67
C CYS A 157 -2.89 0.62 13.38
N ALA A 158 -1.80 -0.17 13.51
CA ALA A 158 -0.99 -0.58 12.39
C ALA A 158 -0.53 -2.03 12.52
N ILE A 159 -0.45 -2.71 11.37
CA ILE A 159 0.13 -4.04 11.19
C ILE A 159 1.29 -3.88 10.21
N LEU A 160 2.52 -4.06 10.69
CA LEU A 160 3.73 -3.97 9.88
C LEU A 160 4.28 -5.38 9.65
N THR A 161 4.24 -5.85 8.40
CA THR A 161 4.74 -7.17 8.01
C THR A 161 6.11 -7.04 7.38
N SER A 162 7.14 -7.62 7.99
CA SER A 162 8.53 -7.59 7.52
C SER A 162 9.02 -6.18 7.12
N PRO A 163 8.83 -5.13 7.96
CA PRO A 163 9.11 -3.76 7.56
C PRO A 163 10.60 -3.57 7.26
N MET A 164 10.91 -2.89 6.15
CA MET A 164 12.27 -2.58 5.71
C MET A 164 12.85 -1.40 6.52
N LEU A 165 13.09 -1.60 7.82
CA LEU A 165 13.60 -0.53 8.69
C LEU A 165 15.10 -0.24 8.49
N LYS A 166 15.84 -1.21 7.91
CA LYS A 166 17.25 -1.05 7.58
C LYS A 166 17.61 -1.87 6.34
N MET A 167 18.24 -1.23 5.36
CA MET A 167 18.81 -1.94 4.22
C MET A 167 20.15 -2.59 4.60
N ARG A 168 20.36 -3.86 4.20
CA ARG A 168 21.67 -4.51 4.25
C ARG A 168 22.38 -4.30 2.91
N TYR A 169 23.63 -3.82 2.97
CA TYR A 169 24.43 -3.51 1.79
C TYR A 169 25.44 -4.63 1.45
N ASN A 170 25.05 -5.89 1.63
CA ASN A 170 25.83 -7.07 1.22
C ASN A 170 27.34 -6.99 1.52
N GLY A 171 27.71 -6.66 2.77
CA GLY A 171 29.09 -6.55 3.21
C GLY A 171 29.76 -5.21 2.86
N MET A 172 29.12 -4.31 2.14
CA MET A 172 29.66 -2.98 1.90
C MET A 172 29.60 -2.15 3.19
N PRO A 173 30.71 -1.55 3.66
CA PRO A 173 30.72 -0.72 4.84
C PRO A 173 29.76 0.46 4.70
N GLU A 174 29.00 0.79 5.74
CA GLU A 174 28.04 1.92 5.72
C GLU A 174 28.71 3.24 5.32
N LEU A 175 29.97 3.42 5.69
CA LEU A 175 30.77 4.60 5.34
C LEU A 175 30.97 4.72 3.82
N LEU A 176 31.24 3.60 3.14
CA LEU A 176 31.38 3.56 1.68
C LEU A 176 30.04 3.85 0.98
N VAL A 177 28.94 3.33 1.51
CA VAL A 177 27.60 3.61 0.98
C VAL A 177 27.24 5.09 1.13
N LYS A 178 27.56 5.70 2.29
CA LYS A 178 27.37 7.15 2.50
C LYS A 178 28.23 7.98 1.54
N PHE A 179 29.46 7.54 1.30
CA PHE A 179 30.37 8.21 0.35
C PHE A 179 29.82 8.13 -1.08
N LEU A 180 29.40 6.96 -1.54
CA LEU A 180 28.82 6.78 -2.88
C LEU A 180 27.52 7.59 -3.07
N LYS A 181 26.68 7.69 -2.04
CA LYS A 181 25.46 8.52 -2.09
C LYS A 181 25.75 10.04 -2.14
N ALA A 182 26.89 10.48 -1.67
CA ALA A 182 27.27 11.90 -1.70
C ALA A 182 27.80 12.34 -3.08
N TYR A 183 28.13 11.40 -3.97
CA TYR A 183 28.70 11.64 -5.30
C TYR A 183 27.81 11.12 -6.46
N ALA A 184 26.61 10.62 -6.18
CA ALA A 184 25.61 10.23 -7.15
C ALA A 184 24.49 11.27 -7.30
#